data_e5b40881973ebbc0b0f1d83a7c4988b4
#
_entry.id   e5b40881973ebbc0b0f1d83a7c4988b4
#
_cell.length_a   1.000
_cell.length_b   1.000
_cell.length_c   1.000
_cell.angle_alpha   90.00
_cell.angle_beta   90.00
_cell.angle_gamma   90.00
#
_symmetry.space_group_name_H-M   'P 1'
#
loop_
_entity.id
_entity.type
_entity.pdbx_description
1 polymer ?
#
loop_
_entity_poly.entity_id
_entity_poly.type
_entity_poly.pdbx_seq_one_letter_code
_entity_poly.pdbx_strand_id
1 'polypeptide(L)'
;SRGFNLLSHWIVDEFAWRLYSPIVRKAWKGKVNIPAINPNQQMLKDNRLILSGYSPSVLPRPVDLPQQIVITGYWFLGPDTGWQADPALIDFIHQGRRPLYVGFGSMGNAKKNEFTALAVLQALADTGQRAVLGAGWSELGADKKLPGSVFMLKSVPHSWLFPQMSV
;
A
#
# COMPACT_ATOMS: atom_id res chain seq x y z
N SER A 1 30.68 -7.16 1.14
CA SER A 1 31.32 -6.95 -0.19
C SER A 1 30.27 -7.08 -1.29
N ARG A 2 30.48 -6.47 -2.47
CA ARG A 2 29.56 -6.51 -3.61
C ARG A 2 29.22 -7.96 -4.04
N GLY A 3 30.21 -8.86 -4.05
CA GLY A 3 30.00 -10.26 -4.39
C GLY A 3 29.07 -10.99 -3.41
N PHE A 4 29.18 -10.69 -2.11
CA PHE A 4 28.29 -11.26 -1.10
C PHE A 4 26.83 -10.78 -1.31
N ASN A 5 26.64 -9.50 -1.59
CA ASN A 5 25.30 -8.97 -1.83
C ASN A 5 24.65 -9.60 -3.08
N LEU A 6 25.39 -9.73 -4.18
CA LEU A 6 24.88 -10.37 -5.39
C LEU A 6 24.51 -11.85 -5.14
N LEU A 7 25.35 -12.57 -4.41
CA LEU A 7 25.08 -13.96 -4.07
C LEU A 7 23.85 -14.10 -3.16
N SER A 8 23.73 -13.25 -2.14
CA SER A 8 22.59 -13.28 -1.23
C SER A 8 21.28 -12.95 -1.95
N HIS A 9 21.26 -11.96 -2.83
CA HIS A 9 20.09 -11.66 -3.65
C HIS A 9 19.71 -12.83 -4.56
N TRP A 10 20.67 -13.46 -5.21
CA TRP A 10 20.41 -14.63 -6.05
C TRP A 10 19.84 -15.79 -5.23
N ILE A 11 20.41 -16.08 -4.07
CA ILE A 11 19.92 -17.16 -3.18
C ILE A 11 18.48 -16.89 -2.74
N VAL A 12 18.18 -15.66 -2.30
CA VAL A 12 16.83 -15.28 -1.84
C VAL A 12 15.81 -15.38 -2.98
N ASP A 13 16.15 -14.87 -4.16
CA ASP A 13 15.28 -14.90 -5.34
C ASP A 13 14.98 -16.35 -5.80
N GLU A 14 16.00 -17.19 -5.86
CA GLU A 14 15.85 -18.59 -6.22
C GLU A 14 15.07 -19.41 -5.16
N PHE A 15 15.33 -19.13 -3.88
CA PHE A 15 14.61 -19.76 -2.78
C PHE A 15 13.13 -19.36 -2.80
N ALA A 16 12.83 -18.09 -2.96
CA ALA A 16 11.48 -17.59 -3.08
C ALA A 16 10.74 -18.24 -4.26
N TRP A 17 11.39 -18.33 -5.44
CA TRP A 17 10.80 -19.01 -6.59
C TRP A 17 10.50 -20.48 -6.32
N ARG A 18 11.42 -21.22 -5.71
CA ARG A 18 11.19 -22.62 -5.35
C ARG A 18 10.02 -22.80 -4.39
N LEU A 19 9.86 -21.88 -3.45
CA LEU A 19 8.76 -21.87 -2.50
C LEU A 19 7.40 -21.60 -3.15
N TYR A 20 7.34 -20.58 -4.04
CA TYR A 20 6.08 -20.13 -4.62
C TYR A 20 5.70 -20.85 -5.92
N SER A 21 6.67 -21.37 -6.69
CA SER A 21 6.39 -21.95 -8.01
C SER A 21 5.38 -23.11 -8.00
N PRO A 22 5.32 -24.01 -7.00
CA PRO A 22 4.32 -25.06 -6.96
C PRO A 22 2.89 -24.49 -6.80
N ILE A 23 2.74 -23.44 -5.99
CA ILE A 23 1.46 -22.77 -5.75
C ILE A 23 1.01 -22.08 -7.05
N VAL A 24 1.90 -21.33 -7.67
CA VAL A 24 1.63 -20.62 -8.92
C VAL A 24 1.26 -21.61 -10.03
N ARG A 25 2.00 -22.70 -10.18
CA ARG A 25 1.71 -23.75 -11.18
C ARG A 25 0.36 -24.42 -10.94
N LYS A 26 0.02 -24.68 -9.68
CA LYS A 26 -1.29 -25.26 -9.32
C LYS A 26 -2.43 -24.29 -9.66
N ALA A 27 -2.30 -23.02 -9.32
CA ALA A 27 -3.31 -21.99 -9.58
C ALA A 27 -3.56 -21.75 -11.08
N TRP A 28 -2.51 -21.84 -11.90
CA TRP A 28 -2.55 -21.56 -13.34
C TRP A 28 -2.58 -22.80 -14.22
N LYS A 29 -2.73 -23.99 -13.62
CA LYS A 29 -2.76 -25.25 -14.35
C LYS A 29 -3.84 -25.23 -15.45
N GLY A 30 -3.43 -25.50 -16.68
CA GLY A 30 -4.31 -25.51 -17.86
C GLY A 30 -4.63 -24.13 -18.45
N LYS A 31 -4.20 -23.03 -17.82
CA LYS A 31 -4.39 -21.66 -18.32
C LYS A 31 -3.13 -21.07 -18.94
N VAL A 32 -2.00 -21.25 -18.27
CA VAL A 32 -0.70 -20.72 -18.68
C VAL A 32 0.38 -21.75 -18.41
N ASN A 33 1.34 -21.87 -19.34
CA ASN A 33 2.54 -22.68 -19.12
C ASN A 33 3.55 -21.87 -18.29
N ILE A 34 3.67 -22.23 -17.00
CA ILE A 34 4.62 -21.59 -16.09
C ILE A 34 6.00 -22.26 -16.28
N PRO A 35 7.03 -21.50 -16.69
CA PRO A 35 8.36 -22.06 -16.93
C PRO A 35 8.97 -22.64 -15.65
N ALA A 36 9.89 -23.57 -15.81
CA ALA A 36 10.64 -24.16 -14.69
C ALA A 36 11.65 -23.16 -14.10
N ILE A 37 12.17 -22.28 -14.94
CA ILE A 37 13.15 -21.25 -14.57
C ILE A 37 12.45 -20.10 -13.83
N ASN A 38 13.15 -19.49 -12.89
CA ASN A 38 12.71 -18.27 -12.21
C ASN A 38 12.41 -17.17 -13.24
N PRO A 39 11.18 -16.62 -13.27
CA PRO A 39 10.79 -15.61 -14.26
C PRO A 39 11.65 -14.36 -14.23
N ASN A 40 12.13 -13.93 -13.07
CA ASN A 40 13.00 -12.75 -12.94
C ASN A 40 14.33 -13.00 -13.67
N GLN A 41 14.94 -14.17 -13.45
CA GLN A 41 16.17 -14.54 -14.13
C GLN A 41 15.96 -14.69 -15.64
N GLN A 42 14.82 -15.25 -16.04
CA GLN A 42 14.49 -15.40 -17.46
C GLN A 42 14.31 -14.04 -18.14
N MET A 43 13.60 -13.10 -17.51
CA MET A 43 13.43 -11.74 -18.04
C MET A 43 14.76 -11.01 -18.21
N LEU A 44 15.67 -11.17 -17.24
CA LEU A 44 17.00 -10.57 -17.32
C LEU A 44 17.83 -11.20 -18.44
N LYS A 45 17.79 -12.53 -18.58
CA LYS A 45 18.49 -13.27 -19.62
C LYS A 45 17.99 -12.95 -21.03
N ASP A 46 16.67 -12.81 -21.19
CA ASP A 46 16.03 -12.47 -22.45
C ASP A 46 16.16 -10.97 -22.79
N ASN A 47 16.86 -10.20 -21.97
CA ASN A 47 17.00 -8.74 -22.11
C ASN A 47 15.65 -8.00 -22.27
N ARG A 48 14.62 -8.45 -21.56
CA ARG A 48 13.30 -7.83 -21.61
C ARG A 48 13.30 -6.49 -20.87
N LEU A 49 12.62 -5.52 -21.46
CA LEU A 49 12.41 -4.24 -20.81
C LEU A 49 11.57 -4.43 -19.53
N ILE A 50 12.10 -3.95 -18.40
CA ILE A 50 11.43 -3.98 -17.10
C ILE A 50 11.22 -2.53 -16.67
N LEU A 51 9.96 -2.16 -16.41
CA LEU A 51 9.60 -0.84 -15.96
C LEU A 51 9.42 -0.85 -14.44
N SER A 52 10.14 0.02 -13.76
CA SER A 52 10.08 0.18 -12.30
C SER A 52 9.36 1.46 -11.94
N GLY A 53 8.12 1.33 -11.42
CA GLY A 53 7.19 2.41 -11.15
C GLY A 53 7.46 3.13 -9.83
N TYR A 54 8.68 3.60 -9.60
CA TYR A 54 9.02 4.40 -8.42
C TYR A 54 9.82 5.65 -8.80
N SER A 55 9.87 6.64 -7.91
CA SER A 55 10.59 7.89 -8.14
C SER A 55 12.08 7.74 -7.84
N PRO A 56 12.98 8.19 -8.73
CA PRO A 56 14.43 8.23 -8.46
C PRO A 56 14.80 9.22 -7.33
N SER A 57 13.90 10.12 -6.95
CA SER A 57 14.07 11.00 -5.79
C SER A 57 13.91 10.27 -4.46
N VAL A 58 13.13 9.16 -4.44
CA VAL A 58 12.95 8.31 -3.26
C VAL A 58 14.06 7.27 -3.18
N LEU A 59 14.38 6.64 -4.29
CA LEU A 59 15.47 5.67 -4.41
C LEU A 59 16.26 5.96 -5.70
N PRO A 60 17.46 6.54 -5.60
CA PRO A 60 18.31 6.77 -6.77
C PRO A 60 18.62 5.46 -7.50
N ARG A 61 18.81 5.56 -8.82
CA ARG A 61 19.17 4.39 -9.63
C ARG A 61 20.48 3.78 -9.12
N PRO A 62 20.48 2.48 -8.71
CA PRO A 62 21.72 1.78 -8.39
C PRO A 62 22.67 1.75 -9.59
N VAL A 63 23.97 1.91 -9.33
CA VAL A 63 25.00 1.95 -10.39
C VAL A 63 25.17 0.61 -11.13
N ASP A 64 24.74 -0.48 -10.50
CA ASP A 64 24.82 -1.83 -11.02
C ASP A 64 23.46 -2.37 -11.51
N LEU A 65 22.43 -1.52 -11.57
CA LEU A 65 21.13 -1.91 -12.09
C LEU A 65 21.23 -2.16 -13.61
N PRO A 66 20.81 -3.34 -14.14
CA PRO A 66 20.82 -3.63 -15.56
C PRO A 66 20.12 -2.56 -16.40
N GLN A 67 20.66 -2.25 -17.59
CA GLN A 67 20.14 -1.16 -18.44
C GLN A 67 18.71 -1.39 -18.88
N GLN A 68 18.28 -2.64 -19.04
CA GLN A 68 16.91 -3.01 -19.40
C GLN A 68 15.88 -2.69 -18.30
N ILE A 69 16.32 -2.37 -17.08
CA ILE A 69 15.43 -1.93 -16.01
C ILE A 69 15.37 -0.40 -16.02
N VAL A 70 14.22 0.14 -16.41
CA VAL A 70 13.99 1.58 -16.55
C VAL A 70 13.13 2.07 -15.37
N ILE A 71 13.64 3.06 -14.64
CA ILE A 71 12.90 3.72 -13.58
C ILE A 71 12.04 4.80 -14.22
N THR A 72 10.72 4.66 -14.12
CA THR A 72 9.74 5.48 -14.85
C THR A 72 9.07 6.56 -14.02
N GLY A 73 9.33 6.60 -12.71
CA GLY A 73 8.51 7.36 -11.79
C GLY A 73 7.22 6.61 -11.42
N TYR A 74 6.43 7.20 -10.54
CA TYR A 74 5.15 6.62 -10.13
C TYR A 74 4.12 6.69 -11.26
N TRP A 75 3.32 5.65 -11.36
CA TRP A 75 2.19 5.60 -12.30
C TRP A 75 0.91 5.97 -11.57
N PHE A 76 0.28 7.04 -12.02
CA PHE A 76 -0.97 7.51 -11.45
C PHE A 76 -2.11 7.20 -12.41
N LEU A 77 -3.20 6.66 -11.86
CA LEU A 77 -4.47 6.63 -12.57
C LEU A 77 -5.09 8.02 -12.50
N GLY A 78 -5.76 8.42 -13.57
CA GLY A 78 -6.59 9.61 -13.56
C GLY A 78 -7.70 9.51 -12.52
N PRO A 79 -8.36 10.63 -12.17
CA PRO A 79 -9.48 10.61 -11.23
C PRO A 79 -10.58 9.68 -11.75
N ASP A 80 -11.14 8.88 -10.85
CA ASP A 80 -12.35 8.10 -11.16
C ASP A 80 -13.52 9.07 -11.38
N THR A 81 -13.96 9.21 -12.62
CA THR A 81 -15.02 10.16 -13.01
C THR A 81 -16.40 9.77 -12.50
N GLY A 82 -16.56 8.51 -12.06
CA GLY A 82 -17.82 8.01 -11.48
C GLY A 82 -17.88 8.09 -9.96
N TRP A 83 -16.77 8.42 -9.30
CA TRP A 83 -16.74 8.47 -7.85
C TRP A 83 -17.29 9.79 -7.31
N GLN A 84 -18.15 9.71 -6.29
CA GLN A 84 -18.68 10.85 -5.55
C GLN A 84 -18.41 10.68 -4.07
N ALA A 85 -18.04 11.79 -3.42
CA ALA A 85 -17.82 11.80 -1.97
C ALA A 85 -19.15 11.64 -1.21
N ASP A 86 -19.10 10.89 -0.12
CA ASP A 86 -20.22 10.81 0.83
C ASP A 86 -20.52 12.21 1.39
N PRO A 87 -21.77 12.70 1.27
CA PRO A 87 -22.15 14.01 1.84
C PRO A 87 -21.80 14.14 3.33
N ALA A 88 -21.97 13.09 4.12
CA ALA A 88 -21.63 13.10 5.54
C ALA A 88 -20.11 13.29 5.77
N LEU A 89 -19.26 12.78 4.89
CA LEU A 89 -17.83 13.01 4.94
C LEU A 89 -17.50 14.46 4.58
N ILE A 90 -18.13 14.99 3.56
CA ILE A 90 -17.96 16.40 3.14
C ILE A 90 -18.33 17.33 4.29
N ASP A 91 -19.50 17.13 4.89
CA ASP A 91 -19.96 17.90 6.03
C ASP A 91 -18.99 17.79 7.21
N PHE A 92 -18.53 16.57 7.52
CA PHE A 92 -17.53 16.36 8.56
C PHE A 92 -16.24 17.14 8.26
N ILE A 93 -15.69 17.10 7.05
CA ILE A 93 -14.46 17.82 6.71
C ILE A 93 -14.64 19.32 6.90
N HIS A 94 -15.78 19.88 6.52
CA HIS A 94 -16.03 21.34 6.53
C HIS A 94 -16.48 21.89 7.90
N GLN A 95 -16.87 21.05 8.86
CA GLN A 95 -17.39 21.47 10.18
C GLN A 95 -16.34 22.00 11.16
N GLY A 96 -15.15 22.41 10.72
CA GLY A 96 -14.14 22.97 11.62
C GLY A 96 -12.72 22.85 11.08
N ARG A 97 -11.75 22.64 11.99
CA ARG A 97 -10.35 22.47 11.59
C ARG A 97 -10.21 21.23 10.70
N ARG A 98 -9.31 21.29 9.69
CA ARG A 98 -9.01 20.15 8.84
C ARG A 98 -8.67 18.93 9.69
N PRO A 99 -9.31 17.78 9.46
CA PRO A 99 -9.01 16.57 10.24
C PRO A 99 -7.69 15.95 9.84
N LEU A 100 -7.11 15.15 10.74
CA LEU A 100 -6.01 14.25 10.44
C LEU A 100 -6.53 13.02 9.68
N TYR A 101 -5.72 12.46 8.79
CA TYR A 101 -5.98 11.12 8.27
C TYR A 101 -5.14 10.11 9.05
N VAL A 102 -5.80 9.05 9.53
CA VAL A 102 -5.12 7.93 10.18
C VAL A 102 -5.53 6.62 9.49
N GLY A 103 -4.57 5.93 8.90
CA GLY A 103 -4.81 4.67 8.20
C GLY A 103 -3.59 3.76 8.26
N PHE A 104 -3.82 2.47 8.54
CA PHE A 104 -2.75 1.45 8.61
C PHE A 104 -2.77 0.49 7.41
N GLY A 105 -3.50 0.84 6.36
CA GLY A 105 -3.61 0.01 5.16
C GLY A 105 -4.25 -1.36 5.43
N SER A 106 -3.98 -2.32 4.56
CA SER A 106 -4.57 -3.67 4.61
C SER A 106 -3.76 -4.69 5.44
N MET A 107 -2.64 -4.29 6.03
CA MET A 107 -1.70 -5.20 6.73
C MET A 107 -2.00 -5.37 8.23
N GLY A 108 -3.18 -5.02 8.68
CA GLY A 108 -3.57 -5.10 10.08
C GLY A 108 -3.90 -6.53 10.56
N ASN A 109 -3.50 -6.83 11.79
CA ASN A 109 -3.99 -7.99 12.53
C ASN A 109 -5.08 -7.52 13.50
N ALA A 110 -6.28 -8.10 13.47
CA ALA A 110 -7.45 -7.65 14.23
C ALA A 110 -7.14 -7.34 15.72
N LYS A 111 -6.42 -8.22 16.42
CA LYS A 111 -6.06 -8.02 17.85
C LYS A 111 -5.08 -6.85 18.07
N LYS A 112 -4.10 -6.65 17.19
CA LYS A 112 -3.19 -5.49 17.26
C LYS A 112 -3.91 -4.19 16.91
N ASN A 113 -4.88 -4.26 16.03
CA ASN A 113 -5.65 -3.12 15.59
C ASN A 113 -6.48 -2.52 16.74
N GLU A 114 -7.05 -3.32 17.63
CA GLU A 114 -7.87 -2.81 18.75
C GLU A 114 -7.02 -1.95 19.72
N PHE A 115 -5.87 -2.44 20.15
CA PHE A 115 -4.98 -1.67 21.02
C PHE A 115 -4.53 -0.35 20.35
N THR A 116 -4.15 -0.44 19.08
CA THR A 116 -3.71 0.73 18.31
C THR A 116 -4.86 1.74 18.12
N ALA A 117 -6.07 1.26 17.88
CA ALA A 117 -7.24 2.12 17.77
C ALA A 117 -7.55 2.88 19.06
N LEU A 118 -7.52 2.19 20.18
CA LEU A 118 -7.74 2.83 21.50
C LEU A 118 -6.67 3.89 21.77
N ALA A 119 -5.41 3.59 21.48
CA ALA A 119 -4.32 4.55 21.64
C ALA A 119 -4.49 5.79 20.73
N VAL A 120 -4.92 5.60 19.49
CA VAL A 120 -5.20 6.72 18.56
C VAL A 120 -6.39 7.54 19.04
N LEU A 121 -7.50 6.90 19.43
CA LEU A 121 -8.67 7.62 19.94
C LEU A 121 -8.35 8.41 21.21
N GLN A 122 -7.53 7.85 22.10
CA GLN A 122 -7.06 8.56 23.29
C GLN A 122 -6.19 9.77 22.92
N ALA A 123 -5.22 9.60 22.01
CA ALA A 123 -4.36 10.69 21.55
C ALA A 123 -5.16 11.82 20.86
N LEU A 124 -6.20 11.47 20.08
CA LEU A 124 -7.09 12.44 19.47
C LEU A 124 -7.89 13.22 20.53
N ALA A 125 -8.38 12.53 21.57
CA ALA A 125 -9.09 13.16 22.68
C ALA A 125 -8.18 14.09 23.48
N ASP A 126 -6.97 13.65 23.82
CA ASP A 126 -5.99 14.43 24.61
C ASP A 126 -5.53 15.70 23.87
N THR A 127 -5.48 15.63 22.53
CA THR A 127 -5.01 16.75 21.70
C THR A 127 -6.14 17.61 21.13
N GLY A 128 -7.40 17.21 21.34
CA GLY A 128 -8.56 17.89 20.76
C GLY A 128 -8.59 17.86 19.23
N GLN A 129 -7.90 16.91 18.61
CA GLN A 129 -7.81 16.79 17.15
C GLN A 129 -9.02 16.04 16.58
N ARG A 130 -9.40 16.44 15.35
CA ARG A 130 -10.38 15.72 14.55
C ARG A 130 -9.67 14.76 13.62
N ALA A 131 -10.29 13.61 13.35
CA ALA A 131 -9.67 12.63 12.47
C ALA A 131 -10.67 11.90 11.58
N VAL A 132 -10.15 11.52 10.41
CA VAL A 132 -10.77 10.57 9.50
C VAL A 132 -9.95 9.29 9.55
N LEU A 133 -10.58 8.18 9.97
CA LEU A 133 -9.94 6.89 10.10
C LEU A 133 -10.20 6.05 8.85
N GLY A 134 -9.13 5.55 8.21
CA GLY A 134 -9.19 4.75 6.99
C GLY A 134 -9.75 3.35 7.19
N ALA A 135 -10.13 2.67 6.10
CA ALA A 135 -10.56 1.28 6.10
C ALA A 135 -9.51 0.36 6.76
N GLY A 136 -9.93 -0.68 7.46
CA GLY A 136 -9.09 -1.54 8.31
C GLY A 136 -9.34 -1.34 9.80
N TRP A 137 -10.01 -0.25 10.16
CA TRP A 137 -10.49 0.01 11.52
C TRP A 137 -11.96 -0.40 11.71
N SER A 138 -12.66 -0.75 10.62
CA SER A 138 -14.10 -1.07 10.61
C SER A 138 -14.47 -2.30 11.45
N GLU A 139 -13.52 -3.19 11.71
CA GLU A 139 -13.72 -4.32 12.63
C GLU A 139 -13.62 -3.93 14.11
N LEU A 140 -13.15 -2.71 14.40
CA LEU A 140 -12.84 -2.25 15.75
C LEU A 140 -14.00 -1.54 16.44
N GLY A 141 -15.09 -1.29 15.76
CA GLY A 141 -16.09 -0.40 16.32
C GLY A 141 -17.49 -0.48 15.74
N ALA A 142 -17.88 -1.60 15.15
CA ALA A 142 -19.29 -1.73 14.75
C ALA A 142 -20.24 -1.49 15.92
N ASP A 143 -19.79 -1.74 17.15
CA ASP A 143 -20.57 -1.59 18.39
C ASP A 143 -20.12 -0.41 19.27
N LYS A 144 -19.04 0.31 18.94
CA LYS A 144 -18.58 1.44 19.75
C LYS A 144 -18.98 2.77 19.14
N LYS A 145 -19.69 3.58 19.91
CA LYS A 145 -20.05 4.93 19.53
C LYS A 145 -18.78 5.78 19.45
N LEU A 146 -18.37 6.14 18.24
CA LEU A 146 -17.21 7.00 18.02
C LEU A 146 -17.49 8.43 18.49
N PRO A 147 -16.48 9.16 19.01
CA PRO A 147 -16.63 10.58 19.28
C PRO A 147 -17.01 11.35 18.01
N GLY A 148 -17.77 12.43 18.14
CA GLY A 148 -18.14 13.29 17.02
C GLY A 148 -16.95 13.96 16.30
N SER A 149 -15.75 13.93 16.92
CA SER A 149 -14.50 14.38 16.32
C SER A 149 -13.84 13.35 15.38
N VAL A 150 -14.42 12.16 15.25
CA VAL A 150 -13.85 11.06 14.47
C VAL A 150 -14.85 10.58 13.42
N PHE A 151 -14.42 10.49 12.17
CA PHE A 151 -15.20 9.95 11.05
C PHE A 151 -14.54 8.65 10.53
N MET A 152 -15.34 7.60 10.38
CA MET A 152 -14.85 6.32 9.85
C MET A 152 -15.10 6.24 8.34
N LEU A 153 -14.04 5.99 7.57
CA LEU A 153 -14.12 5.77 6.13
C LEU A 153 -14.38 4.29 5.79
N LYS A 154 -15.18 4.07 4.76
CA LYS A 154 -15.29 2.75 4.11
C LYS A 154 -14.26 2.63 2.97
N SER A 155 -14.34 3.49 1.99
CA SER A 155 -13.41 3.57 0.85
C SER A 155 -13.49 4.95 0.21
N VAL A 156 -12.34 5.60 0.04
CA VAL A 156 -12.24 6.92 -0.59
C VAL A 156 -10.93 7.01 -1.36
N PRO A 157 -10.90 7.58 -2.58
CA PRO A 157 -9.66 7.82 -3.29
C PRO A 157 -8.76 8.76 -2.48
N HIS A 158 -7.54 8.32 -2.19
CA HIS A 158 -6.57 9.11 -1.43
C HIS A 158 -6.21 10.42 -2.14
N SER A 159 -6.20 10.43 -3.48
CA SER A 159 -5.95 11.63 -4.28
C SER A 159 -6.98 12.73 -4.05
N TRP A 160 -8.23 12.38 -3.73
CA TRP A 160 -9.27 13.33 -3.36
C TRP A 160 -9.21 13.70 -1.87
N LEU A 161 -8.95 12.73 -1.00
CA LEU A 161 -9.01 12.91 0.45
C LEU A 161 -7.83 13.72 0.99
N PHE A 162 -6.59 13.36 0.65
CA PHE A 162 -5.40 13.92 1.28
C PHE A 162 -5.25 15.44 1.14
N PRO A 163 -5.61 16.08 0.02
CA PRO A 163 -5.58 17.54 -0.06
C PRO A 163 -6.49 18.27 0.94
N GLN A 164 -7.45 17.55 1.53
CA GLN A 164 -8.43 18.11 2.50
C GLN A 164 -8.03 17.82 3.95
N MET A 165 -6.99 17.05 4.18
CA MET A 165 -6.49 16.70 5.51
C MET A 165 -5.47 17.73 5.98
N SER A 166 -5.22 17.76 7.30
CA SER A 166 -4.23 18.67 7.90
C SER A 166 -2.80 18.19 7.68
N VAL A 167 -2.57 16.91 7.67
CA VAL A 167 -1.29 16.22 7.34
C VAL A 167 -1.61 14.82 6.84
#